data_92d5e016ebc9aa7b88a8e6943f742a3e
#
_entry.id   92d5e016ebc9aa7b88a8e6943f742a3e
#
_cell.length_a   1.000
_cell.length_b   1.000
_cell.length_c   1.000
_cell.angle_alpha   90.00
_cell.angle_beta   90.00
_cell.angle_gamma   90.00
#
_symmetry.space_group_name_H-M   'P 1'
#
loop_
_entity.id
_entity.type
_entity.pdbx_description
1 polymer ?
#
loop_
_entity_poly.entity_id
_entity_poly.type
_entity_poly.pdbx_seq_one_letter_code
_entity_poly.pdbx_strand_id
1 'polypeptide(L)'
;EPLDANTGIIFYRSDKGVSIPLTPNFVVDTKMATVIGKDDVIISTIEHLLSAIYAYGIDNLRVTLDNDEIPILDGSSSGYCMLIDEAGIVEQKATKKALRIKKEVSIEAAGKHVKLKPSNHIIYDFSIDFNHPSIGEQQFKFDYSVEQYKEQISRARTFGFLHEVQYLRSIGLAQGGTLDNAIVLDEE
;
A
#
# COMPACT_ATOMS: atom_id res chain seq x y z
N GLU A 1 -13.42 1.11 -11.06
CA GLU A 1 -13.80 1.39 -12.44
C GLU A 1 -12.60 1.90 -13.23
N PRO A 2 -12.37 1.47 -14.49
CA PRO A 2 -11.34 2.04 -15.32
C PRO A 2 -11.62 3.51 -15.63
N LEU A 3 -10.56 4.31 -15.78
CA LEU A 3 -10.60 5.70 -16.23
C LEU A 3 -9.90 5.84 -17.58
N ASP A 4 -10.10 6.97 -18.23
CA ASP A 4 -9.41 7.28 -19.49
C ASP A 4 -7.90 7.29 -19.32
N ALA A 5 -7.17 6.97 -20.37
CA ALA A 5 -5.72 6.94 -20.37
C ALA A 5 -5.12 8.29 -19.93
N ASN A 6 -4.07 8.23 -19.12
CA ASN A 6 -3.39 9.37 -18.50
C ASN A 6 -4.17 10.11 -17.41
N THR A 7 -5.26 9.56 -16.91
CA THR A 7 -6.01 10.13 -15.77
C THR A 7 -5.33 9.84 -14.43
N GLY A 8 -4.66 8.70 -14.32
CA GLY A 8 -4.09 8.24 -13.06
C GLY A 8 -5.12 7.55 -12.16
N ILE A 9 -4.74 7.37 -10.90
CA ILE A 9 -5.61 6.76 -9.89
C ILE A 9 -6.33 7.86 -9.13
N ILE A 10 -7.65 7.75 -9.02
CA ILE A 10 -8.51 8.71 -8.31
C ILE A 10 -9.34 7.96 -7.28
N PHE A 11 -9.28 8.38 -6.04
CA PHE A 11 -10.18 7.94 -4.98
C PHE A 11 -11.39 8.87 -4.94
N TYR A 12 -12.59 8.30 -4.88
CA TYR A 12 -13.84 9.06 -4.82
C TYR A 12 -14.65 8.66 -3.58
N ARG A 13 -14.87 9.62 -2.68
CA ARG A 13 -15.77 9.50 -1.52
C ARG A 13 -17.19 9.82 -1.97
N SER A 14 -17.98 8.79 -2.24
CA SER A 14 -19.35 8.95 -2.76
C SER A 14 -20.30 9.60 -1.76
N ASP A 15 -20.11 9.37 -0.48
CA ASP A 15 -20.87 9.97 0.63
C ASP A 15 -20.58 11.48 0.81
N LYS A 16 -19.41 11.95 0.33
CA LYS A 16 -18.98 13.35 0.42
C LYS A 16 -18.95 14.07 -0.93
N GLY A 17 -19.04 13.33 -2.04
CA GLY A 17 -18.94 13.91 -3.38
C GLY A 17 -17.54 14.44 -3.72
N VAL A 18 -16.48 13.95 -3.04
CA VAL A 18 -15.11 14.46 -3.16
C VAL A 18 -14.22 13.47 -3.88
N SER A 19 -13.47 13.95 -4.88
CA SER A 19 -12.44 13.20 -5.58
C SER A 19 -11.05 13.62 -5.11
N ILE A 20 -10.21 12.64 -4.76
CA ILE A 20 -8.83 12.81 -4.30
C ILE A 20 -7.90 12.10 -5.30
N PRO A 21 -7.13 12.82 -6.11
CA PRO A 21 -6.11 12.22 -6.98
C PRO A 21 -4.99 11.59 -6.15
N LEU A 22 -4.54 10.41 -6.55
CA LEU A 22 -3.40 9.76 -5.90
C LEU A 22 -2.09 10.42 -6.33
N THR A 23 -1.68 11.42 -5.57
CA THR A 23 -0.36 12.06 -5.70
C THR A 23 0.22 12.35 -4.33
N PRO A 24 1.55 12.48 -4.18
CA PRO A 24 2.18 12.76 -2.89
C PRO A 24 1.64 14.02 -2.19
N ASN A 25 1.16 15.00 -2.95
CA ASN A 25 0.62 16.26 -2.41
C ASN A 25 -0.67 16.08 -1.59
N PHE A 26 -1.37 14.98 -1.77
CA PHE A 26 -2.59 14.65 -1.03
C PHE A 26 -2.34 13.70 0.16
N VAL A 27 -1.10 13.28 0.42
CA VAL A 27 -0.76 12.53 1.63
C VAL A 27 -0.78 13.49 2.82
N VAL A 28 -1.66 13.24 3.77
CA VAL A 28 -1.91 14.12 4.94
C VAL A 28 -1.43 13.50 6.25
N ASP A 29 -1.34 12.18 6.34
CA ASP A 29 -0.78 11.46 7.50
C ASP A 29 -0.12 10.14 7.06
N THR A 30 0.88 9.70 7.83
CA THR A 30 1.59 8.44 7.64
C THR A 30 1.81 7.69 8.97
N LYS A 31 1.10 8.09 10.03
CA LYS A 31 1.10 7.38 11.31
C LYS A 31 0.19 6.16 11.21
N MET A 32 0.77 4.96 11.39
CA MET A 32 0.08 3.67 11.38
C MET A 32 -0.54 3.26 10.03
N ALA A 33 -0.87 4.22 9.15
CA ALA A 33 -1.42 3.99 7.82
C ALA A 33 -1.06 5.15 6.89
N THR A 34 -1.11 4.93 5.57
CA THR A 34 -1.03 6.03 4.62
C THR A 34 -2.42 6.62 4.42
N VAL A 35 -2.54 7.91 4.72
CA VAL A 35 -3.80 8.66 4.63
C VAL A 35 -3.67 9.73 3.55
N ILE A 36 -4.61 9.75 2.62
CA ILE A 36 -4.77 10.84 1.65
C ILE A 36 -5.97 11.72 2.05
N GLY A 37 -5.90 13.00 1.73
CA GLY A 37 -6.97 13.93 2.11
C GLY A 37 -7.08 15.15 1.21
N LYS A 38 -8.30 15.68 1.11
CA LYS A 38 -8.64 16.90 0.40
C LYS A 38 -9.93 17.49 0.97
N ASP A 39 -9.97 18.81 1.19
CA ASP A 39 -11.16 19.55 1.64
C ASP A 39 -11.81 18.91 2.90
N ASP A 40 -11.02 18.62 3.92
CA ASP A 40 -11.43 17.96 5.18
C ASP A 40 -11.98 16.52 5.02
N VAL A 41 -11.88 15.94 3.83
CA VAL A 41 -12.25 14.55 3.55
C VAL A 41 -10.98 13.71 3.46
N ILE A 42 -10.94 12.61 4.19
CA ILE A 42 -9.79 11.69 4.22
C ILE A 42 -10.16 10.31 3.70
N ILE A 43 -9.14 9.57 3.28
CA ILE A 43 -9.18 8.13 3.01
C ILE A 43 -7.90 7.52 3.60
N SER A 44 -8.08 6.59 4.51
CA SER A 44 -7.03 5.90 5.25
C SER A 44 -6.73 4.50 4.70
N THR A 45 -5.59 3.95 5.09
CA THR A 45 -5.20 2.53 4.87
C THR A 45 -5.18 2.12 3.40
N ILE A 46 -4.61 3.00 2.55
CA ILE A 46 -4.58 2.79 1.09
C ILE A 46 -3.50 1.79 0.62
N GLU A 47 -2.52 1.45 1.46
CA GLU A 47 -1.29 0.72 1.12
C GLU A 47 -1.53 -0.68 0.57
N HIS A 48 -2.44 -1.48 1.14
CA HIS A 48 -2.71 -2.85 0.71
C HIS A 48 -3.35 -2.91 -0.68
N LEU A 49 -4.33 -2.03 -0.91
CA LEU A 49 -4.95 -1.84 -2.23
C LEU A 49 -3.94 -1.34 -3.26
N LEU A 50 -3.15 -0.31 -2.92
CA LEU A 50 -2.15 0.25 -3.82
C LEU A 50 -1.05 -0.74 -4.17
N SER A 51 -0.67 -1.62 -3.24
CA SER A 51 0.28 -2.71 -3.49
C SER A 51 -0.21 -3.61 -4.61
N ALA A 52 -1.48 -4.04 -4.58
CA ALA A 52 -2.09 -4.82 -5.64
C ALA A 52 -2.22 -4.05 -6.96
N ILE A 53 -2.75 -2.82 -6.94
CA ILE A 53 -2.90 -1.96 -8.12
C ILE A 53 -1.55 -1.78 -8.83
N TYR A 54 -0.49 -1.47 -8.07
CA TYR A 54 0.85 -1.30 -8.62
C TYR A 54 1.39 -2.61 -9.21
N ALA A 55 1.21 -3.72 -8.49
CA ALA A 55 1.70 -5.02 -8.94
C ALA A 55 1.05 -5.49 -10.25
N TYR A 56 -0.19 -5.12 -10.50
CA TYR A 56 -0.86 -5.42 -11.77
C TYR A 56 -0.60 -4.38 -12.87
N GLY A 57 0.17 -3.34 -12.57
CA GLY A 57 0.51 -2.30 -13.53
C GLY A 57 -0.68 -1.43 -13.96
N ILE A 58 -1.69 -1.31 -13.09
CA ILE A 58 -2.88 -0.50 -13.37
C ILE A 58 -2.54 0.98 -13.23
N ASP A 59 -2.75 1.74 -14.27
CA ASP A 59 -2.38 3.16 -14.34
C ASP A 59 -3.56 4.12 -14.17
N ASN A 60 -4.77 3.71 -14.58
CA ASN A 60 -5.93 4.60 -14.66
C ASN A 60 -7.16 3.93 -14.03
N LEU A 61 -7.49 4.32 -12.82
CA LEU A 61 -8.51 3.67 -12.00
C LEU A 61 -9.25 4.66 -11.11
N ARG A 62 -10.57 4.56 -11.06
CA ARG A 62 -11.37 5.15 -9.97
C ARG A 62 -11.63 4.10 -8.89
N VAL A 63 -11.27 4.44 -7.66
CA VAL A 63 -11.63 3.70 -6.45
C VAL A 63 -12.76 4.46 -5.76
N THR A 64 -13.95 3.89 -5.69
CA THR A 64 -15.11 4.53 -5.06
C THR A 64 -15.35 3.94 -3.67
N LEU A 65 -15.53 4.80 -2.70
CA LEU A 65 -15.73 4.49 -1.29
C LEU A 65 -16.91 5.30 -0.73
N ASP A 66 -17.63 4.73 0.22
CA ASP A 66 -18.67 5.40 1.00
C ASP A 66 -18.25 5.64 2.47
N ASN A 67 -16.99 5.33 2.81
CA ASN A 67 -16.40 5.52 4.12
C ASN A 67 -14.95 6.05 4.02
N ASP A 68 -14.35 6.40 5.14
CA ASP A 68 -13.02 7.03 5.24
C ASP A 68 -11.85 6.05 5.32
N GLU A 69 -12.10 4.75 5.19
CA GLU A 69 -11.05 3.75 5.25
C GLU A 69 -11.21 2.68 4.15
N ILE A 70 -10.08 2.29 3.53
CA ILE A 70 -10.02 1.13 2.64
C ILE A 70 -10.13 -0.14 3.49
N PRO A 71 -11.00 -1.11 3.13
CA PRO A 71 -11.12 -2.37 3.86
C PRO A 71 -9.79 -3.11 3.97
N ILE A 72 -9.40 -3.49 5.19
CA ILE A 72 -8.15 -4.22 5.44
C ILE A 72 -8.20 -5.67 4.92
N LEU A 73 -9.39 -6.21 4.65
CA LEU A 73 -9.64 -7.61 4.28
C LEU A 73 -9.02 -8.58 5.30
N ASP A 74 -8.18 -9.51 4.84
CA ASP A 74 -7.44 -10.46 5.69
C ASP A 74 -6.10 -9.90 6.21
N GLY A 75 -5.83 -8.61 5.99
CA GLY A 75 -4.57 -7.95 6.36
C GLY A 75 -3.46 -8.09 5.32
N SER A 76 -3.77 -8.66 4.16
CA SER A 76 -2.85 -8.79 3.03
C SER A 76 -3.42 -8.11 1.78
N SER A 77 -2.67 -8.13 0.68
CA SER A 77 -3.16 -7.65 -0.61
C SER A 77 -3.79 -8.76 -1.47
N SER A 78 -3.82 -10.02 -0.99
CA SER A 78 -4.28 -11.17 -1.79
C SER A 78 -5.74 -11.06 -2.19
N GLY A 79 -6.62 -10.57 -1.31
CA GLY A 79 -8.03 -10.34 -1.62
C GLY A 79 -8.22 -9.32 -2.76
N TYR A 80 -7.42 -8.26 -2.78
CA TYR A 80 -7.42 -7.29 -3.88
C TYR A 80 -6.92 -7.90 -5.18
N CYS A 81 -5.89 -8.76 -5.13
CA CYS A 81 -5.44 -9.51 -6.31
C CYS A 81 -6.57 -10.37 -6.89
N MET A 82 -7.30 -11.09 -6.05
CA MET A 82 -8.45 -11.91 -6.50
C MET A 82 -9.53 -11.05 -7.17
N LEU A 83 -9.88 -9.90 -6.60
CA LEU A 83 -10.86 -8.98 -7.19
C LEU A 83 -10.39 -8.42 -8.54
N ILE A 84 -9.10 -8.12 -8.69
CA ILE A 84 -8.53 -7.65 -9.96
C ILE A 84 -8.52 -8.79 -11.00
N ASP A 85 -8.15 -10.01 -10.60
CA ASP A 85 -8.17 -11.17 -11.49
C ASP A 85 -9.59 -11.47 -12.00
N GLU A 86 -10.60 -11.38 -11.14
CA GLU A 86 -12.01 -11.57 -11.51
C GLU A 86 -12.53 -10.47 -12.44
N ALA A 87 -12.18 -9.19 -12.13
CA ALA A 87 -12.60 -8.07 -12.95
C ALA A 87 -11.91 -8.01 -14.31
N GLY A 88 -10.70 -8.55 -14.40
CA GLY A 88 -9.82 -8.43 -15.57
C GLY A 88 -9.20 -7.04 -15.74
N ILE A 89 -8.24 -6.95 -16.65
CA ILE A 89 -7.51 -5.72 -16.97
C ILE A 89 -7.74 -5.37 -18.43
N VAL A 90 -7.98 -4.09 -18.72
CA VAL A 90 -8.15 -3.57 -20.07
C VAL A 90 -6.91 -2.79 -20.48
N GLU A 91 -6.24 -3.23 -21.54
CA GLU A 91 -5.13 -2.48 -22.12
C GLU A 91 -5.64 -1.26 -22.88
N GLN A 92 -5.03 -0.10 -22.63
CA GLN A 92 -5.38 1.16 -23.26
C GLN A 92 -4.40 1.51 -24.37
N LYS A 93 -4.90 2.15 -25.44
CA LYS A 93 -4.08 2.60 -26.57
C LYS A 93 -3.30 3.89 -26.25
N ALA A 94 -2.52 3.86 -25.19
CA ALA A 94 -1.69 4.98 -24.79
C ALA A 94 -0.34 4.48 -24.26
N THR A 95 0.72 5.21 -24.53
CA THR A 95 2.05 4.85 -24.02
C THR A 95 2.14 5.10 -22.53
N LYS A 96 2.51 4.07 -21.77
CA LYS A 96 2.80 4.18 -20.34
C LYS A 96 3.99 5.09 -20.09
N LYS A 97 3.84 6.04 -19.18
CA LYS A 97 4.94 6.89 -18.73
C LYS A 97 5.75 6.15 -17.67
N ALA A 98 7.05 6.04 -17.89
CA ALA A 98 7.97 5.40 -16.95
C ALA A 98 9.06 6.38 -16.52
N LEU A 99 9.36 6.39 -15.22
CA LEU A 99 10.49 7.13 -14.66
C LEU A 99 11.73 6.23 -14.69
N ARG A 100 12.72 6.59 -15.48
CA ARG A 100 13.99 5.86 -15.54
C ARG A 100 15.04 6.51 -14.66
N ILE A 101 15.53 5.77 -13.67
CA ILE A 101 16.61 6.23 -12.80
C ILE A 101 17.93 6.23 -13.60
N LYS A 102 18.60 7.39 -13.69
CA LYS A 102 19.85 7.57 -14.42
C LYS A 102 21.10 7.50 -13.55
N LYS A 103 20.95 7.86 -12.28
CA LYS A 103 22.03 7.85 -11.27
C LYS A 103 21.44 7.44 -9.92
N GLU A 104 22.29 6.96 -9.03
CA GLU A 104 21.89 6.65 -7.67
C GLU A 104 21.35 7.92 -6.97
N VAL A 105 20.22 7.78 -6.27
CA VAL A 105 19.62 8.79 -5.42
C VAL A 105 19.29 8.14 -4.10
N SER A 106 19.65 8.77 -3.00
CA SER A 106 19.36 8.28 -1.65
C SER A 106 18.85 9.39 -0.76
N ILE A 107 17.99 9.02 0.17
CA ILE A 107 17.48 9.86 1.26
C ILE A 107 17.67 9.10 2.56
N GLU A 108 18.17 9.78 3.57
CA GLU A 108 18.29 9.26 4.93
C GLU A 108 17.57 10.19 5.89
N ALA A 109 16.74 9.63 6.76
CA ALA A 109 16.01 10.37 7.78
C ALA A 109 15.67 9.45 8.97
N ALA A 110 15.86 9.95 10.19
CA ALA A 110 15.50 9.24 11.44
C ALA A 110 16.04 7.79 11.51
N GLY A 111 17.29 7.57 11.07
CA GLY A 111 17.92 6.24 11.07
C GLY A 111 17.37 5.28 9.99
N LYS A 112 16.52 5.76 9.12
CA LYS A 112 15.98 5.01 7.98
C LYS A 112 16.54 5.56 6.67
N HIS A 113 16.71 4.70 5.67
CA HIS A 113 17.18 5.14 4.37
C HIS A 113 16.36 4.53 3.23
N VAL A 114 16.22 5.29 2.16
CA VAL A 114 15.68 4.83 0.88
C VAL A 114 16.67 5.14 -0.23
N LYS A 115 16.91 4.19 -1.11
CA LYS A 115 17.87 4.32 -2.19
C LYS A 115 17.28 3.84 -3.51
N LEU A 116 17.40 4.67 -4.56
CA LEU A 116 17.04 4.31 -5.92
C LEU A 116 18.32 4.16 -6.75
N LYS A 117 18.47 3.03 -7.44
CA LYS A 117 19.61 2.72 -8.29
C LYS A 117 19.18 2.51 -9.75
N PRO A 118 20.02 2.84 -10.74
CA PRO A 118 19.80 2.42 -12.11
C PRO A 118 19.66 0.90 -12.20
N SER A 119 18.64 0.43 -12.94
CA SER A 119 18.44 -0.99 -13.22
C SER A 119 17.72 -1.15 -14.56
N ASN A 120 17.80 -2.32 -15.17
CA ASN A 120 17.06 -2.67 -16.39
C ASN A 120 15.67 -3.26 -16.09
N HIS A 121 15.41 -3.64 -14.82
CA HIS A 121 14.13 -4.14 -14.32
C HIS A 121 13.91 -3.64 -12.90
N ILE A 122 12.72 -3.86 -12.38
CA ILE A 122 12.35 -3.38 -11.04
C ILE A 122 12.74 -4.44 -10.02
N ILE A 123 13.57 -4.04 -9.06
CA ILE A 123 13.95 -4.87 -7.92
C ILE A 123 13.66 -4.09 -6.65
N TYR A 124 13.04 -4.73 -5.69
CA TYR A 124 12.90 -4.25 -4.32
C TYR A 124 13.86 -5.02 -3.43
N ASP A 125 14.60 -4.30 -2.62
CA ASP A 125 15.53 -4.87 -1.64
C ASP A 125 15.25 -4.16 -0.32
N PHE A 126 14.66 -4.90 0.63
CA PHE A 126 14.23 -4.38 1.92
C PHE A 126 14.99 -5.02 3.04
N SER A 127 15.38 -4.21 4.00
CA SER A 127 15.87 -4.66 5.30
C SER A 127 15.01 -4.03 6.39
N ILE A 128 14.64 -4.82 7.37
CA ILE A 128 13.95 -4.39 8.58
C ILE A 128 14.75 -4.85 9.79
N ASP A 129 14.70 -4.06 10.85
CA ASP A 129 15.27 -4.40 12.14
C ASP A 129 14.29 -3.97 13.22
N PHE A 130 13.70 -4.94 13.88
CA PHE A 130 12.79 -4.74 15.00
C PHE A 130 13.41 -5.34 16.27
N ASN A 131 13.41 -4.56 17.34
CA ASN A 131 13.81 -5.04 18.66
C ASN A 131 12.75 -6.01 19.23
N HIS A 132 12.60 -7.16 18.55
CA HIS A 132 11.64 -8.20 18.92
C HIS A 132 12.22 -9.58 18.61
N PRO A 133 12.20 -10.56 19.56
CA PRO A 133 12.85 -11.85 19.38
C PRO A 133 12.36 -12.67 18.18
N SER A 134 11.09 -12.54 17.83
CA SER A 134 10.49 -13.24 16.67
C SER A 134 10.69 -12.54 15.33
N ILE A 135 11.18 -11.30 15.30
CA ILE A 135 11.41 -10.54 14.05
C ILE A 135 12.90 -10.32 13.84
N GLY A 136 13.56 -9.56 14.74
CA GLY A 136 14.96 -9.19 14.60
C GLY A 136 15.29 -8.48 13.31
N GLU A 137 16.51 -8.72 12.80
CA GLU A 137 16.93 -8.23 11.48
C GLU A 137 16.52 -9.22 10.40
N GLN A 138 15.82 -8.71 9.37
CA GLN A 138 15.42 -9.49 8.21
C GLN A 138 15.72 -8.71 6.93
N GLN A 139 16.08 -9.43 5.88
CA GLN A 139 16.25 -8.89 4.54
C GLN A 139 15.46 -9.72 3.53
N PHE A 140 14.81 -9.05 2.60
CA PHE A 140 14.10 -9.68 1.50
C PHE A 140 14.36 -8.95 0.20
N LYS A 141 14.78 -9.68 -0.82
CA LYS A 141 14.99 -9.17 -2.17
C LYS A 141 13.95 -9.75 -3.11
N PHE A 142 13.25 -8.89 -3.81
CA PHE A 142 12.14 -9.22 -4.67
C PHE A 142 12.39 -8.69 -6.10
N ASP A 143 12.48 -9.59 -7.06
CA ASP A 143 12.55 -9.27 -8.50
C ASP A 143 11.11 -9.23 -9.04
N TYR A 144 10.69 -8.05 -9.50
CA TYR A 144 9.28 -7.80 -9.75
C TYR A 144 8.79 -8.48 -11.02
N SER A 145 7.74 -9.29 -10.86
CA SER A 145 6.73 -9.62 -11.86
C SER A 145 5.38 -9.81 -11.16
N VAL A 146 4.29 -9.81 -11.90
CA VAL A 146 2.94 -10.03 -11.33
C VAL A 146 2.86 -11.41 -10.66
N GLU A 147 3.41 -12.43 -11.31
CA GLU A 147 3.44 -13.81 -10.81
C GLU A 147 4.23 -13.91 -9.51
N GLN A 148 5.45 -13.36 -9.49
CA GLN A 148 6.29 -13.35 -8.31
C GLN A 148 5.65 -12.57 -7.16
N TYR A 149 4.99 -11.46 -7.46
CA TYR A 149 4.23 -10.70 -6.48
C TYR A 149 3.12 -11.54 -5.84
N LYS A 150 2.31 -12.25 -6.66
CA LYS A 150 1.25 -13.13 -6.16
C LYS A 150 1.79 -14.24 -5.27
N GLU A 151 2.93 -14.83 -5.64
CA GLU A 151 3.51 -15.95 -4.91
C GLU A 151 4.21 -15.53 -3.62
N GLN A 152 4.98 -14.44 -3.65
CA GLN A 152 5.93 -14.11 -2.58
C GLN A 152 5.47 -12.95 -1.69
N ILE A 153 4.65 -12.01 -2.20
CA ILE A 153 4.31 -10.77 -1.50
C ILE A 153 2.83 -10.70 -1.12
N SER A 154 1.94 -11.00 -2.06
CA SER A 154 0.50 -10.68 -1.90
C SER A 154 -0.14 -11.23 -0.64
N ARG A 155 0.36 -12.37 -0.13
CA ARG A 155 -0.15 -13.05 1.08
C ARG A 155 0.51 -12.58 2.38
N ALA A 156 1.52 -11.71 2.29
CA ALA A 156 2.14 -11.15 3.48
C ALA A 156 1.13 -10.27 4.22
N ARG A 157 0.89 -10.59 5.49
CA ARG A 157 -0.11 -9.90 6.32
C ARG A 157 0.53 -8.78 7.13
N THR A 158 -0.25 -7.75 7.38
CA THR A 158 0.10 -6.73 8.36
C THR A 158 0.26 -7.33 9.76
N PHE A 159 1.11 -6.72 10.57
CA PHE A 159 1.32 -7.11 11.95
C PHE A 159 1.36 -5.88 12.87
N GLY A 160 1.17 -6.11 14.16
CA GLY A 160 1.35 -5.11 15.19
C GLY A 160 1.75 -5.76 16.51
N PHE A 161 2.29 -4.96 17.41
CA PHE A 161 2.66 -5.43 18.75
C PHE A 161 1.46 -5.31 19.69
N LEU A 162 1.30 -6.27 20.59
CA LEU A 162 0.12 -6.33 21.49
C LEU A 162 -0.07 -5.03 22.28
N HIS A 163 1.01 -4.46 22.80
CA HIS A 163 0.96 -3.20 23.56
C HIS A 163 0.52 -2.01 22.67
N GLU A 164 0.95 -1.96 21.40
CA GLU A 164 0.52 -0.94 20.46
C GLU A 164 -0.96 -1.09 20.10
N VAL A 165 -1.43 -2.33 19.88
CA VAL A 165 -2.84 -2.64 19.59
C VAL A 165 -3.71 -2.21 20.76
N GLN A 166 -3.29 -2.48 22.00
CA GLN A 166 -4.02 -2.07 23.20
C GLN A 166 -4.08 -0.54 23.32
N TYR A 167 -2.96 0.14 23.07
CA TYR A 167 -2.92 1.60 23.07
C TYR A 167 -3.84 2.19 21.98
N LEU A 168 -3.74 1.70 20.74
CA LEU A 168 -4.58 2.18 19.62
C LEU A 168 -6.07 2.03 19.93
N ARG A 169 -6.48 0.88 20.49
CA ARG A 169 -7.88 0.66 20.91
C ARG A 169 -8.32 1.63 22.00
N SER A 170 -7.45 1.98 22.94
CA SER A 170 -7.76 2.93 24.00
C SER A 170 -8.06 4.35 23.50
N ILE A 171 -7.52 4.72 22.33
CA ILE A 171 -7.74 6.02 21.68
C ILE A 171 -8.74 5.95 20.51
N GLY A 172 -9.46 4.83 20.36
CA GLY A 172 -10.52 4.64 19.36
C GLY A 172 -10.03 4.21 17.97
N LEU A 173 -8.76 3.86 17.81
CA LEU A 173 -8.18 3.32 16.58
C LEU A 173 -8.14 1.79 16.60
N ALA A 174 -7.86 1.16 15.44
CA ALA A 174 -7.77 -0.30 15.27
C ALA A 174 -9.02 -1.06 15.80
N GLN A 175 -10.21 -0.45 15.74
CA GLN A 175 -11.45 -1.05 16.24
C GLN A 175 -11.87 -2.29 15.43
N GLY A 176 -11.56 -2.33 14.14
CA GLY A 176 -11.80 -3.45 13.24
C GLY A 176 -10.69 -4.53 13.24
N GLY A 177 -9.62 -4.32 14.02
CA GLY A 177 -8.49 -5.25 14.11
C GLY A 177 -8.86 -6.56 14.82
N THR A 178 -8.63 -7.69 14.16
CA THR A 178 -8.83 -9.05 14.69
C THR A 178 -7.63 -9.93 14.30
N LEU A 179 -7.51 -11.12 14.88
CA LEU A 179 -6.50 -12.09 14.48
C LEU A 179 -6.72 -12.63 13.05
N ASP A 180 -7.89 -12.41 12.48
CA ASP A 180 -8.20 -12.79 11.10
C ASP A 180 -7.59 -11.80 10.09
N ASN A 181 -7.33 -10.54 10.51
CA ASN A 181 -6.83 -9.49 9.62
C ASN A 181 -5.52 -8.83 10.07
N ALA A 182 -4.92 -9.27 11.17
CA ALA A 182 -3.60 -8.83 11.60
C ALA A 182 -2.88 -9.94 12.38
N ILE A 183 -1.56 -9.99 12.24
CA ILE A 183 -0.70 -10.80 13.10
C ILE A 183 -0.38 -9.95 14.34
N VAL A 184 -0.68 -10.46 15.52
CA VAL A 184 -0.37 -9.76 16.78
C VAL A 184 0.79 -10.47 17.45
N LEU A 185 1.86 -9.71 17.72
CA LEU A 185 3.07 -10.20 18.38
C LEU A 185 3.06 -9.75 19.83
N ASP A 186 3.30 -10.71 20.73
CA ASP A 186 3.51 -10.45 22.15
C ASP A 186 5.00 -10.25 22.47
N GLU A 187 5.33 -9.69 23.62
CA GLU A 187 6.71 -9.38 24.02
C GLU A 187 7.55 -10.63 24.36
N GLU A 188 6.93 -11.82 24.41
CA GLU A 188 7.59 -13.11 24.74
C GLU A 188 8.00 -13.92 23.51
#